data_1c2873a14915375d79e55dc9110a3b3b
#
_entry.id   1c2873a14915375d79e55dc9110a3b3b
#
_cell.length_a   1.000
_cell.length_b   1.000
_cell.length_c   1.000
_cell.angle_alpha   90.00
_cell.angle_beta   90.00
_cell.angle_gamma   90.00
#
_symmetry.space_group_name_H-M   'P 1'
#
loop_
_entity.id
_entity.type
_entity.pdbx_description
1 polymer ?
#
loop_
_entity_poly.entity_id
_entity_poly.type
_entity_poly.pdbx_seq_one_letter_code
_entity_poly.pdbx_strand_id
1 'polypeptide(L)'
;SYKRISYKVPLRDILYFESNRRKISIVTEKDTYEVYEKLNEIEKSLKNCKMPFLRVHQSFLVNYRHVDGLAYDFVVMDNGKKISISEDRRKMISEQYCSMEDTFYVGE
;
A
#
# COMPACT_ATOMS: atom_id res chain seq x y z
N SER A 1 -5.90 -26.00 -22.82
CA SER A 1 -6.00 -24.95 -21.81
C SER A 1 -5.40 -25.40 -20.51
N TYR A 2 -4.91 -24.48 -19.77
CA TYR A 2 -4.35 -24.81 -18.48
C TYR A 2 -5.18 -24.28 -17.36
N LYS A 3 -5.01 -24.92 -16.24
CA LYS A 3 -5.65 -24.47 -15.02
C LYS A 3 -4.91 -23.24 -14.52
N ARG A 4 -5.67 -22.24 -14.15
CA ARG A 4 -5.13 -21.09 -13.46
C ARG A 4 -5.15 -21.39 -11.98
N ILE A 5 -4.07 -21.02 -11.33
CA ILE A 5 -3.98 -21.18 -9.89
C ILE A 5 -4.23 -19.82 -9.28
N SER A 6 -5.22 -19.75 -8.41
CA SER A 6 -5.49 -18.54 -7.64
C SER A 6 -4.82 -18.67 -6.28
N TYR A 7 -3.98 -17.74 -5.95
CA TYR A 7 -3.30 -17.74 -4.66
C TYR A 7 -4.07 -16.85 -3.70
N LYS A 8 -4.25 -17.35 -2.50
CA LYS A 8 -4.92 -16.59 -1.46
C LYS A 8 -3.86 -15.88 -0.64
N VAL A 9 -3.87 -14.55 -0.70
CA VAL A 9 -2.91 -13.72 0.03
C VAL A 9 -3.70 -12.88 1.03
N PRO A 10 -3.54 -13.14 2.33
CA PRO A 10 -4.24 -12.34 3.33
C PRO A 10 -3.84 -10.88 3.24
N LEU A 11 -4.81 -9.99 3.34
CA LEU A 11 -4.53 -8.56 3.23
C LEU A 11 -3.52 -8.09 4.29
N ARG A 12 -3.56 -8.68 5.47
CA ARG A 12 -2.64 -8.30 6.55
C ARG A 12 -1.17 -8.60 6.21
N ASP A 13 -0.94 -9.51 5.27
CA ASP A 13 0.41 -9.87 4.86
C ASP A 13 0.95 -8.96 3.76
N ILE A 14 0.09 -8.19 3.13
CA ILE A 14 0.47 -7.31 2.02
C ILE A 14 1.00 -6.01 2.57
N LEU A 15 2.24 -5.68 2.21
CA LEU A 15 2.85 -4.41 2.56
C LEU A 15 2.37 -3.31 1.63
N TYR A 16 2.44 -3.57 0.34
CA TYR A 16 1.98 -2.59 -0.64
C TYR A 16 1.77 -3.23 -2.01
N PHE A 17 1.04 -2.51 -2.85
CA PHE A 17 0.86 -2.80 -4.27
C PHE A 17 1.65 -1.76 -5.05
N GLU A 18 2.39 -2.21 -6.03
CA GLU A 18 3.15 -1.31 -6.90
C GLU A 18 2.74 -1.53 -8.35
N SER A 19 2.30 -0.45 -9.00
CA SER A 19 1.97 -0.51 -10.42
C SER A 19 3.24 -0.33 -11.25
N ASN A 20 3.48 -1.26 -12.15
CA ASN A 20 4.63 -1.20 -13.03
C ASN A 20 4.15 -1.52 -14.44
N ARG A 21 3.79 -0.48 -15.18
CA ARG A 21 3.17 -0.59 -16.49
C ARG A 21 1.83 -1.30 -16.40
N ARG A 22 1.70 -2.50 -16.98
CA ARG A 22 0.44 -3.26 -16.98
C ARG A 22 0.33 -4.25 -15.84
N LYS A 23 1.40 -4.37 -15.07
CA LYS A 23 1.44 -5.34 -13.97
C LYS A 23 1.37 -4.65 -12.65
N ILE A 24 0.78 -5.35 -11.70
CA ILE A 24 0.79 -4.91 -10.30
C ILE A 24 1.61 -5.93 -9.53
N SER A 25 2.61 -5.44 -8.81
CA SER A 25 3.37 -6.26 -7.87
C SER A 25 2.68 -6.18 -6.52
N ILE A 26 2.41 -7.33 -5.93
CA ILE A 26 1.83 -7.44 -4.60
C ILE A 26 2.95 -7.89 -3.69
N VAL A 27 3.43 -6.99 -2.87
CA VAL A 27 4.64 -7.22 -2.05
C VAL A 27 4.25 -7.59 -0.63
N THR A 28 4.71 -8.76 -0.19
CA THR A 28 4.59 -9.20 1.20
C THR A 28 5.98 -9.29 1.78
N GLU A 29 6.10 -9.64 3.06
CA GLU A 29 7.42 -9.79 3.67
C GLU A 29 8.24 -10.91 3.02
N LYS A 30 7.58 -11.96 2.58
CA LYS A 30 8.25 -13.17 2.09
C LYS A 30 8.29 -13.27 0.58
N ASP A 31 7.23 -12.83 -0.07
CA ASP A 31 7.03 -13.07 -1.49
C ASP A 31 6.54 -11.83 -2.21
N THR A 32 6.69 -11.85 -3.53
CA THR A 32 6.11 -10.85 -4.40
C THR A 32 5.32 -11.58 -5.47
N TYR A 33 4.07 -11.20 -5.65
CA TYR A 33 3.19 -11.75 -6.66
C TYR A 33 2.96 -10.71 -7.74
N GLU A 34 2.68 -11.16 -8.95
CA GLU A 34 2.36 -10.25 -10.04
C GLU A 34 1.00 -10.58 -10.62
N VAL A 35 0.20 -9.56 -10.88
CA VAL A 35 -1.10 -9.71 -11.52
C VAL A 35 -1.25 -8.63 -12.60
N TYR A 36 -2.12 -8.92 -13.57
CA TYR A 36 -2.45 -7.94 -14.60
C TYR A 36 -3.74 -7.25 -14.18
N GLU A 37 -3.60 -6.12 -13.53
CA GLU A 37 -4.74 -5.33 -13.09
C GLU A 37 -4.36 -3.85 -13.08
N LYS A 38 -5.36 -3.02 -12.82
CA LYS A 38 -5.15 -1.58 -12.64
C LYS A 38 -5.20 -1.24 -11.17
N LEU A 39 -4.26 -0.43 -10.73
CA LEU A 39 -4.16 -0.06 -9.32
C LEU A 39 -5.43 0.65 -8.83
N ASN A 40 -6.05 1.47 -9.68
CA ASN A 40 -7.30 2.14 -9.33
C ASN A 40 -8.42 1.13 -9.01
N GLU A 41 -8.46 0.01 -9.75
CA GLU A 41 -9.47 -1.01 -9.50
C GLU A 41 -9.19 -1.77 -8.21
N ILE A 42 -7.92 -2.01 -7.92
CA ILE A 42 -7.54 -2.65 -6.65
C ILE A 42 -7.90 -1.73 -5.49
N GLU A 43 -7.56 -0.46 -5.59
CA GLU A 43 -7.90 0.52 -4.56
C GLU A 43 -9.41 0.53 -4.30
N LYS A 44 -10.18 0.53 -5.38
CA LYS A 44 -11.64 0.54 -5.30
C LYS A 44 -12.17 -0.70 -4.57
N SER A 45 -11.62 -1.86 -4.89
CA SER A 45 -12.07 -3.12 -4.30
C SER A 45 -11.71 -3.22 -2.81
N LEU A 46 -10.70 -2.48 -2.36
CA LEU A 46 -10.26 -2.51 -0.96
C LEU A 46 -10.92 -1.43 -0.11
N LYS A 47 -11.74 -0.59 -0.69
CA LYS A 47 -12.37 0.53 0.02
C LYS A 47 -13.19 0.11 1.23
N ASN A 48 -13.86 -1.04 1.12
CA ASN A 48 -14.74 -1.52 2.18
C ASN A 48 -14.11 -2.55 3.09
N CYS A 49 -12.82 -2.81 2.93
CA CYS A 49 -12.15 -3.75 3.81
C CYS A 49 -11.72 -3.07 5.08
N LYS A 50 -11.53 -3.86 6.14
CA LYS A 50 -11.14 -3.33 7.45
C LYS A 50 -9.67 -2.90 7.50
N MET A 51 -8.89 -3.32 6.53
CA MET A 51 -7.47 -3.01 6.47
C MET A 51 -7.30 -1.70 5.69
N PRO A 52 -6.79 -0.64 6.30
CA PRO A 52 -6.65 0.64 5.61
C PRO A 52 -5.45 0.63 4.66
N PHE A 53 -5.72 0.91 3.40
CA PHE A 53 -4.69 1.10 2.40
C PHE A 53 -4.68 2.56 1.94
N LEU A 54 -3.49 3.11 1.78
CA LEU A 54 -3.31 4.52 1.43
C LEU A 54 -2.69 4.63 0.04
N ARG A 55 -3.34 5.38 -0.85
CA ARG A 55 -2.80 5.63 -2.18
C ARG A 55 -1.83 6.81 -2.08
N VAL A 56 -0.56 6.51 -1.84
CA VAL A 56 0.46 7.54 -1.62
C VAL A 56 1.04 8.08 -2.91
N HIS A 57 0.85 7.36 -3.99
CA HIS A 57 1.44 7.70 -5.27
C HIS A 57 0.60 7.09 -6.38
N GLN A 58 0.71 7.62 -7.60
CA GLN A 58 0.00 7.04 -8.73
C GLN A 58 0.30 5.55 -8.88
N SER A 59 1.51 5.15 -8.51
CA SER A 59 1.97 3.77 -8.67
C SER A 59 2.03 2.96 -7.39
N PHE A 60 1.64 3.52 -6.25
CA PHE A 60 1.75 2.82 -4.96
C PHE A 60 0.51 2.93 -4.10
N LEU A 61 0.07 1.79 -3.61
CA LEU A 61 -1.02 1.67 -2.64
C LEU A 61 -0.46 0.89 -1.46
N VAL A 62 -0.29 1.54 -0.31
CA VAL A 62 0.41 0.96 0.83
C VAL A 62 -0.54 0.58 1.96
N ASN A 63 -0.21 -0.50 2.66
CA ASN A 63 -0.95 -0.93 3.84
C ASN A 63 -0.48 -0.11 5.03
N TYR A 64 -1.38 0.67 5.61
CA TYR A 64 -1.06 1.51 6.76
C TYR A 64 -0.42 0.70 7.90
N ARG A 65 -0.90 -0.52 8.13
CA ARG A 65 -0.40 -1.34 9.23
C ARG A 65 1.05 -1.77 9.07
N HIS A 66 1.57 -1.68 7.87
CA HIS A 66 2.96 -2.00 7.57
C HIS A 66 3.80 -0.76 7.28
N VAL A 67 3.27 0.42 7.56
CA VAL A 67 4.05 1.65 7.50
C VAL A 67 4.80 1.80 8.81
N ASP A 68 6.12 1.80 8.74
CA ASP A 68 6.98 1.95 9.90
C ASP A 68 7.19 3.43 10.27
N GLY A 69 7.24 4.28 9.26
CA GLY A 69 7.43 5.70 9.48
C GLY A 69 6.88 6.55 8.36
N LEU A 70 6.51 7.78 8.71
CA LEU A 70 5.96 8.74 7.76
C LEU A 70 6.72 10.06 7.82
N ALA A 71 7.21 10.49 6.66
CA ALA A 71 7.65 11.86 6.47
C ALA A 71 6.60 12.56 5.60
N TYR A 72 6.75 13.85 5.39
CA TYR A 72 5.79 14.59 4.57
C TYR A 72 5.80 14.14 3.11
N ASP A 73 6.97 13.74 2.62
CA ASP A 73 7.16 13.39 1.20
C ASP A 73 7.47 11.92 0.94
N PHE A 74 7.50 11.08 1.98
CA PHE A 74 7.69 9.64 1.78
C PHE A 74 7.19 8.85 2.99
N VAL A 75 6.98 7.54 2.76
CA VAL A 75 6.72 6.57 3.84
C VAL A 75 7.83 5.54 3.83
N VAL A 76 8.09 4.96 4.99
CA VAL A 76 9.02 3.84 5.12
C VAL A 76 8.19 2.63 5.52
N MET A 77 8.29 1.56 4.74
CA MET A 77 7.56 0.33 5.03
C MET A 77 8.37 -0.57 5.97
N ASP A 78 7.70 -1.56 6.54
CA ASP A 78 8.32 -2.50 7.48
C ASP A 78 9.54 -3.22 6.89
N ASN A 79 9.57 -3.40 5.59
CA ASN A 79 10.70 -4.03 4.91
C ASN A 79 11.84 -3.05 4.57
N GLY A 80 11.71 -1.81 5.03
CA GLY A 80 12.72 -0.78 4.78
C GLY A 80 12.53 -0.03 3.47
N LYS A 81 11.56 -0.41 2.66
CA LYS A 81 11.31 0.28 1.38
C LYS A 81 10.80 1.70 1.64
N LYS A 82 11.46 2.66 1.01
CA LYS A 82 11.05 4.05 1.06
C LYS A 82 10.21 4.35 -0.18
N ILE A 83 9.00 4.84 0.03
CA ILE A 83 8.06 5.10 -1.07
C ILE A 83 7.67 6.57 -1.04
N SER A 84 7.87 7.25 -2.16
CA SER A 84 7.54 8.67 -2.27
C SER A 84 6.04 8.90 -2.22
N ILE A 85 5.64 9.97 -1.56
CA ILE A 85 4.27 10.46 -1.59
C ILE A 85 4.23 11.56 -2.64
N SER A 86 3.39 11.42 -3.66
CA SER A 86 3.31 12.42 -4.71
C SER A 86 2.84 13.76 -4.13
N GLU A 87 3.35 14.84 -4.69
CA GLU A 87 3.15 16.18 -4.16
C GLU A 87 1.67 16.52 -3.94
N ASP A 88 0.83 16.16 -4.90
CA ASP A 88 -0.60 16.44 -4.84
C ASP A 88 -1.35 15.62 -3.79
N ARG A 89 -0.71 14.59 -3.22
CA ARG A 89 -1.34 13.72 -2.23
C ARG A 89 -0.83 13.95 -0.80
N ARG A 90 0.21 14.75 -0.64
CA ARG A 90 0.89 14.90 0.66
C ARG A 90 -0.02 15.37 1.78
N LYS A 91 -0.82 16.40 1.50
CA LYS A 91 -1.73 16.93 2.51
C LYS A 91 -2.77 15.90 2.91
N MET A 92 -3.40 15.27 1.93
CA MET A 92 -4.44 14.27 2.18
C MET A 92 -3.88 13.08 2.94
N ILE A 93 -2.72 12.57 2.53
CA ILE A 93 -2.11 11.41 3.18
C ILE A 93 -1.72 11.75 4.62
N SER A 94 -1.16 12.92 4.85
CA SER A 94 -0.81 13.37 6.21
C SER A 94 -2.04 13.39 7.11
N GLU A 95 -3.15 13.91 6.60
CA GLU A 95 -4.41 13.95 7.35
C GLU A 95 -4.98 12.56 7.60
N GLN A 96 -4.97 11.71 6.56
CA GLN A 96 -5.46 10.34 6.70
C GLN A 96 -4.62 9.56 7.71
N TYR A 97 -3.31 9.69 7.62
CA TYR A 97 -2.40 8.97 8.50
C TYR A 97 -2.63 9.37 9.96
N CYS A 98 -2.76 10.67 10.22
CA CYS A 98 -2.96 11.16 11.58
C CYS A 98 -4.34 10.85 12.14
N SER A 99 -5.30 10.47 11.30
CA SER A 99 -6.64 10.11 11.75
C SER A 99 -6.77 8.64 12.11
N MET A 100 -5.74 7.83 11.84
CA MET A 100 -5.79 6.41 12.19
C MET A 100 -5.75 6.23 13.69
N GLU A 101 -6.63 5.35 14.18
CA GLU A 101 -6.78 5.13 15.62
C GLU A 101 -5.72 4.19 16.17
N ASP A 102 -5.61 4.20 17.50
CA ASP A 102 -4.77 3.27 18.24
C ASP A 102 -3.28 3.36 17.92
N THR A 103 -2.84 4.52 17.45
CA THR A 103 -1.43 4.73 17.13
C THR A 103 -0.92 5.97 17.84
N PHE A 104 0.20 5.84 18.49
CA PHE A 104 0.89 6.97 19.09
C PHE A 104 2.05 7.37 18.21
N TYR A 105 2.06 8.61 17.74
CA TYR A 105 3.08 9.09 16.83
C TYR A 105 4.19 9.78 17.60
N VAL A 106 5.43 9.31 17.39
CA VAL A 106 6.62 9.91 17.99
C VAL A 106 7.34 10.69 16.90
N GLY A 107 7.33 12.02 17.03
CA GLY A 107 8.01 12.88 16.07
C GLY A 107 9.37 13.33 16.60
N GLU A 108 10.17 13.85 15.71
CA GLU A 108 11.46 14.44 16.07
C GLU A 108 11.34 15.94 16.26
#